data_bb36d779eeb9358c4723bd00e2b6c393
#
_entry.id   bb36d779eeb9358c4723bd00e2b6c393
#
_cell.length_a   1.000
_cell.length_b   1.000
_cell.length_c   1.000
_cell.angle_alpha   90.00
_cell.angle_beta   90.00
_cell.angle_gamma   90.00
#
_symmetry.space_group_name_H-M   'P 1'
#
loop_
_entity.id
_entity.type
_entity.pdbx_description
1 polymer ?
#
loop_
_entity_poly.entity_id
_entity_poly.type
_entity_poly.pdbx_seq_one_letter_code
_entity_poly.pdbx_strand_id
1 'polypeptide(L)'
;MMREIFLLFLLFCSLIESSASKNTIKDHLQRDSSLSVDDSSDVIRSPDNTYTCGFYGFQSNAYWFAIWFTDSKERTVVWTANRNTPVNGRGSKLTFRKNGAMVLTDVDGMVVWETNTTSTDVNRAVLLNTGNLVLKNQKGQIRWQSFDYPTDTLLPSQTLTKRKSLISALRKGSFEPGYFVLSYNSINVLILTYDSPETTVLYWPSPDPGFNVWSYGRTSYNSSRIAVFDDFGVFRSSDRWQFNASDMGFGIKRRLTMDYDGNLRIYSLNDSTGLWSISWQAIAQPCNVLGICGRNGICDNGVLQSECSCPPNHQQTNPTDVSQGCKPTFNTTCSNSTKFGFLEMPNTDYYGFDLNSIDAFLPTSFDACKDMCLRNCRCIAFSYRLTGEGFCFIKNALFNGFRSPNFPGSIYLKVPIDMETRESVSVLTGSNATCVEVVTVMVGSPSMYEPSETKVKWVYLYSFAIAIGVAEAFVILLGWWLFYRKNALLTSLEEGYRMEGEEEETELMRFVRVAKTKLQGEEMESWIEEIIDLRLGGLFSRKQAAKLVEIGVSCVEEDRNKRPTVDSVVHDLIDCESE
;
A
#
# COMPACT_ATOMS: atom_id res chain seq x y z
N MET A 1 31.28 73.01 -17.28
CA MET A 1 31.09 71.81 -18.18
C MET A 1 31.47 70.52 -17.54
N MET A 2 32.68 70.27 -17.04
CA MET A 2 33.02 68.97 -16.35
C MET A 2 32.20 68.70 -15.07
N ARG A 3 31.83 69.75 -14.32
CA ARG A 3 31.06 69.60 -13.08
C ARG A 3 29.60 69.19 -13.33
N GLU A 4 29.02 69.68 -14.42
CA GLU A 4 27.65 69.31 -14.85
C GLU A 4 27.58 67.91 -15.41
N ILE A 5 28.64 67.43 -16.11
CA ILE A 5 28.74 66.10 -16.62
C ILE A 5 28.92 65.06 -15.47
N PHE A 6 29.68 65.45 -14.43
CA PHE A 6 29.87 64.60 -13.25
C PHE A 6 28.57 64.46 -12.41
N LEU A 7 27.78 65.54 -12.30
CA LEU A 7 26.46 65.51 -11.65
C LEU A 7 25.44 64.71 -12.44
N LEU A 8 25.44 64.78 -13.77
CA LEU A 8 24.61 63.91 -14.63
C LEU A 8 25.01 62.44 -14.55
N PHE A 9 26.31 62.14 -14.43
CA PHE A 9 26.81 60.78 -14.26
C PHE A 9 26.43 60.21 -12.89
N LEU A 10 26.49 61.01 -11.81
CA LEU A 10 26.02 60.59 -10.48
C LEU A 10 24.52 60.41 -10.43
N LEU A 11 23.74 61.24 -11.12
CA LEU A 11 22.29 61.06 -11.27
C LEU A 11 21.96 59.82 -12.09
N PHE A 12 22.72 59.52 -13.13
CA PHE A 12 22.56 58.31 -13.94
C PHE A 12 22.93 57.02 -13.16
N CYS A 13 24.01 57.06 -12.36
CA CYS A 13 24.37 55.98 -11.47
C CYS A 13 23.34 55.76 -10.36
N SER A 14 22.74 56.80 -9.80
CA SER A 14 21.67 56.70 -8.80
C SER A 14 20.34 56.18 -9.37
N LEU A 15 20.11 56.35 -10.67
CA LEU A 15 18.96 55.78 -11.38
C LEU A 15 19.16 54.29 -11.76
N ILE A 16 20.41 53.82 -11.90
CA ILE A 16 20.74 52.42 -12.19
C ILE A 16 20.65 51.55 -10.91
N GLU A 17 20.92 52.09 -9.73
CA GLU A 17 20.78 51.34 -8.47
C GLU A 17 19.33 51.09 -8.04
N SER A 18 18.36 51.73 -8.70
CA SER A 18 16.93 51.61 -8.37
C SER A 18 16.21 50.43 -9.03
N SER A 19 16.88 49.60 -9.81
CA SER A 19 16.29 48.43 -10.51
C SER A 19 16.86 47.07 -10.07
N ALA A 20 17.59 46.99 -8.97
CA ALA A 20 17.82 45.73 -8.33
C ALA A 20 16.50 45.28 -7.67
N SER A 21 15.66 44.60 -8.45
CA SER A 21 14.52 43.86 -7.92
C SER A 21 15.06 42.97 -6.81
N LYS A 22 14.79 43.33 -5.56
CA LYS A 22 14.93 42.40 -4.42
C LYS A 22 14.05 41.22 -4.77
N ASN A 23 14.64 40.13 -5.20
CA ASN A 23 13.99 38.83 -5.27
C ASN A 23 13.54 38.44 -3.85
N THR A 24 12.43 39.05 -3.40
CA THR A 24 11.78 38.64 -2.15
C THR A 24 11.12 37.31 -2.42
N ILE A 25 11.68 36.26 -1.82
CA ILE A 25 11.09 34.94 -1.82
C ILE A 25 9.63 35.09 -1.39
N LYS A 26 8.69 34.67 -2.25
CA LYS A 26 7.27 34.71 -1.95
C LYS A 26 6.94 33.58 -0.95
N ASP A 27 6.34 33.94 0.17
CA ASP A 27 5.80 32.97 1.15
C ASP A 27 4.34 32.62 0.83
N HIS A 28 3.68 33.39 -0.01
CA HIS A 28 2.31 33.17 -0.48
C HIS A 28 2.03 33.81 -1.83
N LEU A 29 0.97 33.36 -2.47
CA LEU A 29 0.41 33.98 -3.68
C LEU A 29 -0.95 34.59 -3.33
N GLN A 30 -1.12 35.87 -3.68
CA GLN A 30 -2.37 36.63 -3.47
C GLN A 30 -3.31 36.50 -4.67
N ARG A 31 -4.59 36.81 -4.46
CA ARG A 31 -5.54 36.95 -5.57
C ARG A 31 -5.02 37.98 -6.57
N ASP A 32 -5.31 37.75 -7.84
CA ASP A 32 -4.92 38.58 -8.97
C ASP A 32 -3.40 38.64 -9.21
N SER A 33 -2.68 37.63 -8.72
CA SER A 33 -1.27 37.43 -8.98
C SER A 33 -0.98 36.14 -9.71
N SER A 34 0.19 36.02 -10.30
CA SER A 34 0.59 34.82 -11.05
C SER A 34 2.03 34.45 -10.77
N LEU A 35 2.34 33.17 -11.08
CA LEU A 35 3.69 32.65 -11.24
C LEU A 35 3.92 32.39 -12.72
N SER A 36 5.07 32.79 -13.25
CA SER A 36 5.44 32.60 -14.65
C SER A 36 6.47 31.48 -14.80
N VAL A 37 6.33 30.71 -15.85
CA VAL A 37 7.35 29.70 -16.24
C VAL A 37 8.64 30.36 -16.72
N ASP A 38 8.55 31.62 -17.23
CA ASP A 38 9.69 32.37 -17.76
C ASP A 38 10.69 32.83 -16.69
N ASP A 39 10.26 32.87 -15.43
CA ASP A 39 11.10 33.24 -14.29
C ASP A 39 11.26 32.08 -13.32
N SER A 40 12.41 31.45 -13.33
CA SER A 40 12.75 30.34 -12.42
C SER A 40 12.81 30.71 -10.94
N SER A 41 12.88 32.03 -10.62
CA SER A 41 12.83 32.55 -9.26
C SER A 41 11.41 32.81 -8.76
N ASP A 42 10.41 32.70 -9.65
CA ASP A 42 9.00 32.96 -9.34
C ASP A 42 8.36 31.72 -8.68
N VAL A 43 8.71 31.51 -7.42
CA VAL A 43 8.34 30.34 -6.61
C VAL A 43 7.73 30.77 -5.27
N ILE A 44 6.96 29.88 -4.67
CA ILE A 44 6.48 29.97 -3.28
C ILE A 44 7.32 29.01 -2.43
N ARG A 45 7.80 29.45 -1.26
CA ARG A 45 8.53 28.60 -0.32
C ARG A 45 7.78 28.43 0.99
N SER A 46 7.96 27.28 1.62
CA SER A 46 7.50 27.08 2.99
C SER A 46 8.29 27.99 3.95
N PRO A 47 7.70 28.42 5.09
CA PRO A 47 8.36 29.31 6.05
C PRO A 47 9.71 28.78 6.57
N ASP A 48 9.85 27.46 6.72
CA ASP A 48 11.07 26.76 7.13
C ASP A 48 12.02 26.43 5.97
N ASN A 49 11.68 26.86 4.74
CA ASN A 49 12.41 26.61 3.51
C ASN A 49 12.57 25.11 3.13
N THR A 50 11.84 24.20 3.77
CA THR A 50 11.91 22.76 3.45
C THR A 50 11.35 22.46 2.07
N TYR A 51 10.28 23.15 1.66
CA TYR A 51 9.59 22.92 0.40
C TYR A 51 9.54 24.18 -0.47
N THR A 52 9.65 23.94 -1.77
CA THR A 52 9.45 24.95 -2.82
C THR A 52 8.34 24.50 -3.76
N CYS A 53 7.48 25.45 -4.18
CA CYS A 53 6.39 25.25 -5.13
C CYS A 53 6.53 26.21 -6.29
N GLY A 54 6.48 25.71 -7.52
CA GLY A 54 6.65 26.50 -8.73
C GLY A 54 6.70 25.64 -9.98
N PHE A 55 7.27 26.19 -11.07
CA PHE A 55 7.46 25.46 -12.31
C PHE A 55 8.73 24.61 -12.25
N TYR A 56 8.55 23.31 -12.43
CA TYR A 56 9.62 22.32 -12.50
C TYR A 56 9.82 21.90 -13.96
N GLY A 57 10.98 22.24 -14.54
CA GLY A 57 11.32 21.89 -15.91
C GLY A 57 12.01 20.54 -16.02
N PHE A 58 11.58 19.73 -16.96
CA PHE A 58 12.21 18.48 -17.37
C PHE A 58 12.29 18.47 -18.90
N GLN A 59 13.47 18.20 -19.46
CA GLN A 59 13.75 18.37 -20.89
C GLN A 59 13.70 19.84 -21.36
N SER A 60 13.74 20.06 -22.68
CA SER A 60 13.93 21.41 -23.24
C SER A 60 12.69 22.31 -23.20
N ASN A 61 11.47 21.75 -23.10
CA ASN A 61 10.23 22.54 -23.17
C ASN A 61 9.02 21.85 -22.51
N ALA A 62 9.24 21.12 -21.42
CA ALA A 62 8.16 20.48 -20.66
C ALA A 62 8.23 20.90 -19.19
N TYR A 63 7.18 21.53 -18.69
CA TYR A 63 7.12 22.04 -17.33
C TYR A 63 5.86 21.58 -16.60
N TRP A 64 6.04 21.29 -15.31
CA TRP A 64 4.99 20.95 -14.38
C TRP A 64 4.91 21.97 -13.26
N PHE A 65 3.71 22.33 -12.84
CA PHE A 65 3.54 23.06 -11.58
C PHE A 65 3.62 22.02 -10.45
N ALA A 66 4.66 22.12 -9.64
CA ALA A 66 5.09 21.09 -8.72
C ALA A 66 5.49 21.61 -7.35
N ILE A 67 5.54 20.70 -6.37
CA ILE A 67 6.13 20.90 -5.05
C ILE A 67 7.31 19.93 -4.92
N TRP A 68 8.46 20.43 -4.46
CA TRP A 68 9.68 19.64 -4.27
C TRP A 68 10.40 20.00 -2.98
N PHE A 69 11.25 19.10 -2.49
CA PHE A 69 12.17 19.40 -1.40
C PHE A 69 13.25 20.39 -1.87
N THR A 70 13.38 21.50 -1.18
CA THR A 70 14.28 22.60 -1.55
C THR A 70 15.74 22.17 -1.57
N ASP A 71 16.17 21.47 -0.51
CA ASP A 71 17.56 21.12 -0.27
C ASP A 71 17.95 19.72 -0.75
N SER A 72 17.04 18.97 -1.40
CA SER A 72 17.41 17.69 -2.00
C SER A 72 18.24 17.90 -3.25
N LYS A 73 19.34 17.13 -3.40
CA LYS A 73 20.29 17.27 -4.50
C LYS A 73 19.63 17.19 -5.89
N GLU A 74 18.60 16.35 -6.02
CA GLU A 74 17.85 16.11 -7.26
C GLU A 74 16.53 16.92 -7.34
N ARG A 75 16.30 17.88 -6.43
CA ARG A 75 15.02 18.60 -6.34
C ARG A 75 13.84 17.66 -6.38
N THR A 76 13.79 16.72 -5.44
CA THR A 76 12.80 15.63 -5.43
C THR A 76 11.38 16.16 -5.36
N VAL A 77 10.65 16.00 -6.45
CA VAL A 77 9.23 16.36 -6.56
C VAL A 77 8.38 15.40 -5.74
N VAL A 78 7.41 15.96 -4.99
CA VAL A 78 6.48 15.21 -4.13
C VAL A 78 5.03 15.37 -4.54
N TRP A 79 4.73 16.36 -5.38
CA TRP A 79 3.39 16.60 -5.90
C TRP A 79 3.45 17.41 -7.20
N THR A 80 2.54 17.11 -8.12
CA THR A 80 2.38 17.87 -9.38
C THR A 80 0.91 18.09 -9.67
N ALA A 81 0.56 19.29 -10.14
CA ALA A 81 -0.80 19.63 -10.53
C ALA A 81 -1.21 18.99 -11.86
N ASN A 82 -0.32 19.00 -12.83
CA ASN A 82 -0.58 18.67 -14.23
C ASN A 82 0.23 17.44 -14.70
N ARG A 83 0.10 16.31 -13.98
CA ARG A 83 0.87 15.07 -14.26
C ARG A 83 0.84 14.65 -15.72
N ASN A 84 -0.37 14.67 -16.32
CA ASN A 84 -0.62 14.11 -17.66
C ASN A 84 -0.24 15.07 -18.80
N THR A 85 -0.19 16.38 -18.51
CA THR A 85 -0.08 17.41 -19.54
C THR A 85 0.90 18.48 -19.11
N PRO A 86 2.20 18.33 -19.46
CA PRO A 86 3.17 19.38 -19.24
C PRO A 86 2.78 20.65 -20.01
N VAL A 87 3.21 21.81 -19.53
CA VAL A 87 3.03 23.09 -20.20
C VAL A 87 4.34 23.55 -20.85
N ASN A 88 4.24 24.46 -21.80
CA ASN A 88 5.39 25.03 -22.51
C ASN A 88 6.27 25.90 -21.58
N GLY A 89 7.57 25.96 -21.86
CA GLY A 89 8.56 26.72 -21.12
C GLY A 89 8.56 28.23 -21.37
N ARG A 90 7.61 28.76 -22.15
CA ARG A 90 7.44 30.19 -22.38
C ARG A 90 5.96 30.56 -22.40
N GLY A 91 5.62 31.66 -21.71
CA GLY A 91 4.27 32.20 -21.71
C GLY A 91 3.25 31.43 -20.88
N SER A 92 3.57 30.19 -20.42
CA SER A 92 2.71 29.46 -19.52
C SER A 92 2.74 30.07 -18.12
N LYS A 93 1.62 30.06 -17.43
CA LYS A 93 1.51 30.68 -16.11
C LYS A 93 0.46 30.04 -15.22
N LEU A 94 0.73 30.07 -13.93
CA LEU A 94 -0.25 29.80 -12.89
C LEU A 94 -0.83 31.11 -12.41
N THR A 95 -2.12 31.32 -12.56
CA THR A 95 -2.80 32.57 -12.17
C THR A 95 -3.77 32.28 -11.02
N PHE A 96 -3.66 33.02 -9.93
CA PHE A 96 -4.66 33.04 -8.89
C PHE A 96 -5.70 34.13 -9.21
N ARG A 97 -6.79 33.73 -9.86
CA ARG A 97 -7.81 34.64 -10.41
C ARG A 97 -8.61 35.35 -9.33
N LYS A 98 -9.18 36.50 -9.68
CA LYS A 98 -10.08 37.31 -8.82
C LYS A 98 -11.28 36.53 -8.31
N ASN A 99 -11.75 35.55 -9.06
CA ASN A 99 -12.88 34.69 -8.67
C ASN A 99 -12.54 33.59 -7.62
N GLY A 100 -11.27 33.53 -7.18
CA GLY A 100 -10.83 32.56 -6.17
C GLY A 100 -10.25 31.25 -6.71
N ALA A 101 -10.28 31.02 -8.02
CA ALA A 101 -9.67 29.84 -8.63
C ALA A 101 -8.18 30.05 -8.92
N MET A 102 -7.38 29.04 -8.66
CA MET A 102 -6.00 28.95 -9.11
C MET A 102 -5.95 28.12 -10.39
N VAL A 103 -5.46 28.69 -11.47
CA VAL A 103 -5.58 28.15 -12.83
C VAL A 103 -4.22 28.14 -13.51
N LEU A 104 -3.82 26.96 -14.00
CA LEU A 104 -2.64 26.77 -14.85
C LEU A 104 -3.06 26.86 -16.32
N THR A 105 -2.45 27.77 -17.05
CA THR A 105 -2.67 27.94 -18.49
C THR A 105 -1.40 27.73 -19.27
N ASP A 106 -1.51 27.07 -20.42
CA ASP A 106 -0.42 26.97 -21.39
C ASP A 106 -0.27 28.26 -22.20
N VAL A 107 0.73 28.33 -23.06
CA VAL A 107 1.08 29.49 -23.91
C VAL A 107 -0.06 29.97 -24.79
N ASP A 108 -0.89 29.08 -25.29
CA ASP A 108 -2.08 29.32 -26.09
C ASP A 108 -3.32 29.77 -25.29
N GLY A 109 -3.19 29.86 -23.96
CA GLY A 109 -4.28 30.18 -23.04
C GLY A 109 -5.17 29.01 -22.67
N MET A 110 -4.91 27.79 -23.15
CA MET A 110 -5.62 26.59 -22.72
C MET A 110 -5.44 26.36 -21.22
N VAL A 111 -6.55 26.06 -20.53
CA VAL A 111 -6.53 25.66 -19.14
C VAL A 111 -6.11 24.20 -19.03
N VAL A 112 -4.96 23.96 -18.42
CA VAL A 112 -4.40 22.64 -18.20
C VAL A 112 -4.82 22.06 -16.85
N TRP A 113 -4.95 22.94 -15.84
CA TRP A 113 -5.36 22.53 -14.50
C TRP A 113 -5.97 23.69 -13.72
N GLU A 114 -6.89 23.37 -12.79
CA GLU A 114 -7.48 24.35 -11.89
C GLU A 114 -7.94 23.76 -10.55
N THR A 115 -8.06 24.59 -9.51
CA THR A 115 -8.43 24.18 -8.16
C THR A 115 -9.92 24.00 -7.92
N ASN A 116 -10.78 24.33 -8.88
CA ASN A 116 -12.24 24.32 -8.73
C ASN A 116 -12.76 25.09 -7.49
N THR A 117 -12.12 26.25 -7.19
CA THR A 117 -12.47 27.12 -6.06
C THR A 117 -13.13 28.44 -6.51
N THR A 118 -13.70 28.45 -7.70
CA THR A 118 -14.44 29.59 -8.25
C THR A 118 -15.58 30.02 -7.33
N SER A 119 -15.74 31.31 -7.16
CA SER A 119 -16.78 31.95 -6.32
C SER A 119 -16.67 31.62 -4.82
N THR A 120 -15.50 31.17 -4.36
CA THR A 120 -15.21 30.97 -2.94
C THR A 120 -14.59 32.23 -2.30
N ASP A 121 -14.55 32.25 -0.97
CA ASP A 121 -13.96 33.33 -0.15
C ASP A 121 -12.41 33.25 -0.04
N VAL A 122 -11.77 32.39 -0.81
CA VAL A 122 -10.30 32.20 -0.83
C VAL A 122 -9.58 33.47 -1.22
N ASN A 123 -8.53 33.84 -0.50
CA ASN A 123 -7.78 35.07 -0.77
C ASN A 123 -6.26 34.89 -0.92
N ARG A 124 -5.70 33.78 -0.47
CA ARG A 124 -4.25 33.49 -0.57
C ARG A 124 -3.97 32.01 -0.73
N ALA A 125 -2.92 31.69 -1.47
CA ALA A 125 -2.31 30.37 -1.56
C ALA A 125 -1.01 30.37 -0.73
N VAL A 126 -0.82 29.38 0.14
CA VAL A 126 0.33 29.27 1.06
C VAL A 126 0.89 27.87 1.00
N LEU A 127 2.21 27.73 0.94
CA LEU A 127 2.91 26.46 1.10
C LEU A 127 3.29 26.30 2.57
N LEU A 128 2.75 25.26 3.22
CA LEU A 128 3.00 24.96 4.63
C LEU A 128 4.33 24.19 4.81
N ASN A 129 4.87 24.20 6.03
CA ASN A 129 6.07 23.43 6.41
C ASN A 129 5.89 21.90 6.26
N THR A 130 4.65 21.44 6.12
CA THR A 130 4.33 20.03 5.81
C THR A 130 4.44 19.69 4.33
N GLY A 131 4.73 20.66 3.45
CA GLY A 131 4.67 20.48 1.99
C GLY A 131 3.26 20.59 1.41
N ASN A 132 2.25 20.93 2.22
CA ASN A 132 0.88 21.10 1.77
C ASN A 132 0.66 22.50 1.19
N LEU A 133 0.36 22.61 -0.10
CA LEU A 133 -0.12 23.85 -0.71
C LEU A 133 -1.60 24.01 -0.39
N VAL A 134 -1.96 25.10 0.28
CA VAL A 134 -3.32 25.36 0.75
C VAL A 134 -3.86 26.67 0.22
N LEU A 135 -5.13 26.68 -0.15
CA LEU A 135 -5.90 27.89 -0.46
C LEU A 135 -6.75 28.26 0.76
N LYS A 136 -6.48 29.42 1.34
CA LYS A 136 -7.11 29.90 2.57
C LYS A 136 -7.94 31.16 2.34
N ASN A 137 -9.03 31.30 3.12
CA ASN A 137 -9.77 32.54 3.22
C ASN A 137 -9.14 33.50 4.25
N GLN A 138 -9.72 34.69 4.42
CA GLN A 138 -9.24 35.71 5.38
C GLN A 138 -9.27 35.21 6.84
N LYS A 139 -10.18 34.27 7.16
CA LYS A 139 -10.30 33.66 8.49
C LYS A 139 -9.30 32.52 8.70
N GLY A 140 -8.44 32.21 7.71
CA GLY A 140 -7.47 31.12 7.79
C GLY A 140 -8.04 29.74 7.48
N GLN A 141 -9.32 29.62 7.13
CA GLN A 141 -9.94 28.34 6.79
C GLN A 141 -9.46 27.85 5.43
N ILE A 142 -9.08 26.57 5.36
CA ILE A 142 -8.65 25.90 4.12
C ILE A 142 -9.88 25.56 3.29
N ARG A 143 -9.89 25.94 2.02
CA ARG A 143 -10.93 25.62 1.04
C ARG A 143 -10.47 24.62 0.01
N TRP A 144 -9.17 24.51 -0.20
CA TRP A 144 -8.53 23.53 -1.06
C TRP A 144 -7.12 23.24 -0.55
N GLN A 145 -6.63 22.05 -0.77
CA GLN A 145 -5.27 21.67 -0.40
C GLN A 145 -4.72 20.57 -1.31
N SER A 146 -3.41 20.60 -1.60
CA SER A 146 -2.73 19.60 -2.40
C SER A 146 -2.74 18.21 -1.75
N PHE A 147 -2.80 18.14 -0.42
CA PHE A 147 -2.89 16.88 0.33
C PHE A 147 -4.17 16.07 0.06
N ASP A 148 -5.20 16.69 -0.52
CA ASP A 148 -6.40 15.97 -0.96
C ASP A 148 -6.25 15.30 -2.32
N TYR A 149 -5.17 15.61 -3.06
CA TYR A 149 -4.88 15.12 -4.40
C TYR A 149 -3.45 14.56 -4.48
N PRO A 150 -3.11 13.50 -3.72
CA PRO A 150 -1.78 12.92 -3.75
C PRO A 150 -1.44 12.42 -5.16
N THR A 151 -0.16 12.41 -5.50
CA THR A 151 0.36 11.84 -6.74
C THR A 151 0.92 10.44 -6.49
N ASP A 152 2.22 10.28 -6.48
CA ASP A 152 2.92 9.04 -6.16
C ASP A 152 3.50 9.04 -4.73
N THR A 153 3.51 10.19 -4.08
CA THR A 153 4.18 10.42 -2.80
C THR A 153 3.19 10.86 -1.72
N LEU A 154 3.35 10.33 -0.53
CA LEU A 154 2.70 10.73 0.71
C LEU A 154 3.74 11.37 1.63
N LEU A 155 3.46 12.58 2.08
CA LEU A 155 4.29 13.29 3.05
C LEU A 155 3.82 13.01 4.49
N PRO A 156 4.67 13.20 5.50
CA PRO A 156 4.26 13.15 6.89
C PRO A 156 3.05 14.07 7.16
N SER A 157 2.14 13.61 8.02
CA SER A 157 0.87 14.27 8.35
C SER A 157 -0.18 14.30 7.21
N GLN A 158 0.15 13.83 6.01
CA GLN A 158 -0.83 13.64 4.95
C GLN A 158 -1.62 12.35 5.15
N THR A 159 -2.94 12.46 5.11
CA THR A 159 -3.84 11.32 5.31
C THR A 159 -4.25 10.70 3.98
N LEU A 160 -3.99 9.40 3.82
CA LEU A 160 -4.53 8.60 2.73
C LEU A 160 -5.90 8.05 3.14
N THR A 161 -6.94 8.31 2.34
CA THR A 161 -8.31 7.91 2.63
C THR A 161 -8.89 7.04 1.51
N LYS A 162 -10.10 6.52 1.68
CA LYS A 162 -10.83 5.70 0.68
C LYS A 162 -10.84 6.28 -0.75
N ARG A 163 -10.83 7.61 -0.88
CA ARG A 163 -10.95 8.30 -2.17
C ARG A 163 -9.61 8.75 -2.74
N LYS A 164 -8.53 8.47 -2.05
CA LYS A 164 -7.17 8.86 -2.42
C LYS A 164 -6.34 7.61 -2.68
N SER A 165 -5.48 7.68 -3.66
CA SER A 165 -4.52 6.64 -3.99
C SER A 165 -3.17 7.25 -4.30
N LEU A 166 -2.08 6.50 -4.07
CA LEU A 166 -0.79 6.84 -4.66
C LEU A 166 -0.68 6.07 -5.97
N ILE A 167 -0.39 6.78 -7.05
CA ILE A 167 -0.21 6.20 -8.38
C ILE A 167 1.23 6.44 -8.79
N SER A 168 1.97 5.39 -9.11
CA SER A 168 3.37 5.48 -9.51
C SER A 168 3.58 6.42 -10.71
N ALA A 169 4.81 6.83 -10.94
CA ALA A 169 5.20 7.34 -12.24
C ALA A 169 5.22 6.19 -13.27
N LEU A 170 5.00 6.52 -14.55
CA LEU A 170 5.02 5.53 -15.63
C LEU A 170 6.42 4.91 -15.80
N ARG A 171 7.47 5.74 -15.62
CA ARG A 171 8.88 5.35 -15.73
C ARG A 171 9.76 6.28 -14.90
N LYS A 172 10.99 5.91 -14.69
CA LYS A 172 11.97 6.74 -13.97
C LYS A 172 12.11 8.11 -14.64
N GLY A 173 11.96 9.17 -13.84
CA GLY A 173 12.08 10.56 -14.29
C GLY A 173 10.85 11.10 -15.03
N SER A 174 9.75 10.33 -15.19
CA SER A 174 8.47 10.80 -15.69
C SER A 174 7.57 11.25 -14.53
N PHE A 175 6.61 12.14 -14.82
CA PHE A 175 5.50 12.47 -13.92
C PHE A 175 4.16 11.87 -14.39
N GLU A 176 4.13 11.33 -15.60
CA GLU A 176 2.95 10.65 -16.12
C GLU A 176 2.53 9.49 -15.19
N PRO A 177 1.23 9.32 -14.94
CA PRO A 177 0.74 8.19 -14.14
C PRO A 177 1.12 6.85 -14.74
N GLY A 178 1.69 5.99 -13.92
CA GLY A 178 1.98 4.60 -14.23
C GLY A 178 0.85 3.66 -13.82
N TYR A 179 1.17 2.40 -13.72
CA TYR A 179 0.19 1.33 -13.50
C TYR A 179 0.16 0.79 -12.08
N PHE A 180 1.08 1.20 -11.21
CA PHE A 180 1.13 0.69 -9.84
C PHE A 180 0.40 1.64 -8.90
N VAL A 181 -0.50 1.08 -8.09
CA VAL A 181 -1.42 1.87 -7.26
C VAL A 181 -1.46 1.33 -5.85
N LEU A 182 -1.29 2.23 -4.87
CA LEU A 182 -1.61 1.98 -3.46
C LEU A 182 -2.99 2.56 -3.17
N SER A 183 -3.95 1.73 -2.81
CA SER A 183 -5.32 2.16 -2.51
C SER A 183 -6.05 1.19 -1.57
N TYR A 184 -7.16 1.63 -0.98
CA TYR A 184 -8.07 0.75 -0.25
C TYR A 184 -8.99 0.00 -1.22
N ASN A 185 -9.08 -1.32 -1.05
CA ASN A 185 -10.01 -2.15 -1.80
C ASN A 185 -11.45 -2.10 -1.24
N SER A 186 -12.36 -2.88 -1.84
CA SER A 186 -13.77 -2.96 -1.44
C SER A 186 -13.97 -3.51 -0.02
N ILE A 187 -13.07 -4.36 0.45
CA ILE A 187 -13.12 -4.98 1.79
C ILE A 187 -12.28 -4.21 2.84
N ASN A 188 -12.06 -2.93 2.66
CA ASN A 188 -11.37 -2.02 3.60
C ASN A 188 -9.88 -2.31 3.87
N VAL A 189 -9.22 -3.06 3.01
CA VAL A 189 -7.80 -3.41 3.12
C VAL A 189 -6.97 -2.55 2.17
N LEU A 190 -5.86 -2.01 2.65
CA LEU A 190 -4.92 -1.24 1.85
C LEU A 190 -4.01 -2.20 1.07
N ILE A 191 -3.96 -2.06 -0.24
CA ILE A 191 -3.33 -3.01 -1.16
C ILE A 191 -2.48 -2.31 -2.21
N LEU A 192 -1.52 -3.04 -2.79
CA LEU A 192 -0.85 -2.65 -4.03
C LEU A 192 -1.46 -3.42 -5.19
N THR A 193 -1.86 -2.68 -6.22
CA THR A 193 -2.39 -3.24 -7.47
C THR A 193 -1.57 -2.77 -8.66
N TYR A 194 -1.44 -3.64 -9.65
CA TYR A 194 -1.07 -3.26 -11.00
C TYR A 194 -2.37 -3.02 -11.78
N ASP A 195 -2.58 -1.79 -12.21
CA ASP A 195 -3.82 -1.34 -12.87
C ASP A 195 -3.51 -0.79 -14.25
N SER A 196 -3.50 -1.66 -15.24
CA SER A 196 -3.23 -1.34 -16.64
C SER A 196 -4.52 -1.36 -17.46
N PRO A 197 -4.53 -0.81 -18.69
CA PRO A 197 -5.67 -0.90 -19.59
C PRO A 197 -6.12 -2.33 -19.92
N GLU A 198 -5.23 -3.32 -19.78
CA GLU A 198 -5.50 -4.72 -20.10
C GLU A 198 -5.98 -5.49 -18.87
N THR A 199 -5.55 -5.12 -17.66
CA THR A 199 -5.84 -5.89 -16.46
C THR A 199 -5.57 -5.10 -15.18
N THR A 200 -6.35 -5.43 -14.15
CA THR A 200 -6.11 -4.98 -12.76
C THR A 200 -5.83 -6.20 -11.89
N VAL A 201 -4.65 -6.26 -11.28
CA VAL A 201 -4.20 -7.39 -10.47
C VAL A 201 -3.63 -6.91 -9.13
N LEU A 202 -4.10 -7.54 -8.05
CA LEU A 202 -3.47 -7.42 -6.73
C LEU A 202 -2.13 -8.16 -6.73
N TYR A 203 -1.04 -7.50 -6.33
CA TYR A 203 0.26 -8.16 -6.22
C TYR A 203 0.88 -8.08 -4.81
N TRP A 204 0.36 -7.22 -3.94
CA TRP A 204 0.79 -7.17 -2.56
C TRP A 204 -0.41 -6.95 -1.62
N PRO A 205 -0.49 -7.65 -0.47
CA PRO A 205 0.56 -8.41 0.21
C PRO A 205 0.85 -9.79 -0.36
N SER A 206 0.02 -10.38 -1.16
CA SER A 206 0.31 -11.61 -1.92
C SER A 206 -0.61 -11.69 -3.13
N PRO A 207 -0.10 -12.08 -4.29
CA PRO A 207 -0.92 -12.34 -5.46
C PRO A 207 -1.68 -13.68 -5.39
N ASP A 208 -1.41 -14.53 -4.38
CA ASP A 208 -2.03 -15.84 -4.28
C ASP A 208 -3.54 -15.76 -4.07
N PRO A 209 -4.34 -16.60 -4.77
CA PRO A 209 -5.80 -16.63 -4.63
C PRO A 209 -6.25 -16.94 -3.20
N GLY A 210 -5.39 -17.62 -2.41
CA GLY A 210 -5.60 -17.93 -1.00
C GLY A 210 -5.20 -16.83 -0.02
N PHE A 211 -4.95 -15.60 -0.51
CA PHE A 211 -4.60 -14.51 0.39
C PHE A 211 -5.65 -14.32 1.48
N ASN A 212 -5.25 -14.61 2.69
CA ASN A 212 -6.07 -14.40 3.87
C ASN A 212 -5.55 -13.18 4.65
N VAL A 213 -6.33 -12.12 4.68
CA VAL A 213 -6.03 -10.89 5.43
C VAL A 213 -5.64 -11.19 6.88
N TRP A 214 -6.30 -12.17 7.49
CA TRP A 214 -6.08 -12.58 8.88
C TRP A 214 -4.69 -13.16 9.13
N SER A 215 -4.12 -13.87 8.17
CA SER A 215 -2.78 -14.48 8.28
C SER A 215 -1.67 -13.44 8.45
N TYR A 216 -1.94 -12.19 8.06
CA TYR A 216 -1.00 -11.06 8.18
C TYR A 216 -1.36 -10.11 9.33
N GLY A 217 -2.24 -10.53 10.24
CA GLY A 217 -2.68 -9.70 11.38
C GLY A 217 -3.51 -8.48 11.00
N ARG A 218 -3.94 -8.36 9.73
CA ARG A 218 -4.72 -7.25 9.21
C ARG A 218 -6.22 -7.48 9.43
N THR A 219 -7.04 -6.46 9.23
CA THR A 219 -8.49 -6.54 9.44
C THR A 219 -9.27 -5.84 8.34
N SER A 220 -10.37 -6.43 7.89
CA SER A 220 -11.34 -5.82 6.98
C SER A 220 -12.50 -5.12 7.72
N TYR A 221 -12.61 -5.28 9.03
CA TYR A 221 -13.77 -4.78 9.80
C TYR A 221 -13.74 -3.26 10.04
N ASN A 222 -12.58 -2.61 9.93
CA ASN A 222 -12.50 -1.17 10.10
C ASN A 222 -12.78 -0.44 8.78
N SER A 223 -14.00 0.08 8.62
CA SER A 223 -14.44 0.78 7.41
C SER A 223 -13.98 2.23 7.30
N SER A 224 -13.22 2.76 8.25
CA SER A 224 -12.74 4.17 8.21
C SER A 224 -11.84 4.44 7.01
N ARG A 225 -11.04 3.44 6.58
CA ARG A 225 -10.14 3.49 5.43
C ARG A 225 -9.24 4.72 5.50
N ILE A 226 -8.51 4.83 6.59
CA ILE A 226 -7.58 5.91 6.86
C ILE A 226 -6.19 5.32 7.10
N ALA A 227 -5.19 5.89 6.43
CA ALA A 227 -3.80 5.61 6.70
C ALA A 227 -3.03 6.92 6.89
N VAL A 228 -2.08 6.92 7.81
CA VAL A 228 -1.27 8.07 8.18
C VAL A 228 0.20 7.68 8.22
N PHE A 229 1.04 8.52 7.64
CA PHE A 229 2.48 8.50 7.77
C PHE A 229 2.87 9.65 8.69
N ASP A 230 3.58 9.38 9.78
CA ASP A 230 3.94 10.39 10.77
C ASP A 230 5.39 10.88 10.64
N ASP A 231 5.70 11.99 11.34
CA ASP A 231 7.04 12.60 11.34
C ASP A 231 8.10 11.73 12.02
N PHE A 232 7.69 10.75 12.84
CA PHE A 232 8.60 9.82 13.48
C PHE A 232 9.08 8.71 12.53
N GLY A 233 8.44 8.58 11.36
CA GLY A 233 8.74 7.56 10.36
C GLY A 233 7.90 6.30 10.48
N VAL A 234 6.72 6.39 11.10
CA VAL A 234 5.80 5.27 11.26
C VAL A 234 4.59 5.45 10.36
N PHE A 235 4.29 4.41 9.59
CA PHE A 235 3.05 4.31 8.84
C PHE A 235 2.05 3.42 9.57
N ARG A 236 0.82 3.87 9.68
CA ARG A 236 -0.30 3.12 10.27
C ARG A 236 -1.54 3.23 9.41
N SER A 237 -2.22 2.11 9.23
CA SER A 237 -3.46 2.01 8.47
C SER A 237 -4.59 1.43 9.32
N SER A 238 -5.81 1.84 9.03
CA SER A 238 -7.02 1.38 9.73
C SER A 238 -7.25 -0.14 9.65
N ASP A 239 -6.67 -0.81 8.67
CA ASP A 239 -6.71 -2.27 8.53
C ASP A 239 -5.60 -2.98 9.33
N ARG A 240 -4.91 -2.26 10.23
CA ARG A 240 -3.79 -2.70 11.05
C ARG A 240 -2.47 -2.92 10.30
N TRP A 241 -2.37 -2.49 9.05
CA TRP A 241 -1.06 -2.49 8.42
C TRP A 241 -0.21 -1.39 9.04
N GLN A 242 0.95 -1.79 9.54
CA GLN A 242 1.92 -0.89 10.16
C GLN A 242 3.33 -1.28 9.73
N PHE A 243 4.15 -0.28 9.45
CA PHE A 243 5.58 -0.44 9.22
C PHE A 243 6.32 0.84 9.60
N ASN A 244 7.62 0.70 9.81
CA ASN A 244 8.47 1.77 10.34
C ASN A 244 9.70 1.96 9.47
N ALA A 245 10.16 3.19 9.35
CA ALA A 245 11.49 3.48 8.84
C ALA A 245 12.56 2.84 9.74
N SER A 246 13.67 2.36 9.18
CA SER A 246 14.78 1.78 9.95
C SER A 246 15.51 2.80 10.82
N ASP A 247 15.37 4.09 10.47
CA ASP A 247 15.96 5.25 11.13
C ASP A 247 14.91 6.10 11.86
N MET A 248 13.96 5.47 12.55
CA MET A 248 12.90 6.19 13.28
C MET A 248 13.48 7.31 14.13
N GLY A 249 12.79 8.47 14.15
CA GLY A 249 13.17 9.64 14.94
C GLY A 249 12.60 10.93 14.39
N PHE A 250 12.56 11.97 15.22
CA PHE A 250 12.12 13.30 14.81
C PHE A 250 13.23 14.06 14.06
N GLY A 251 12.83 15.07 13.27
CA GLY A 251 13.77 15.95 12.57
C GLY A 251 14.32 15.39 11.26
N ILE A 252 13.99 14.17 10.88
CA ILE A 252 14.40 13.56 9.62
C ILE A 252 13.31 13.82 8.58
N LYS A 253 13.68 14.45 7.47
CA LYS A 253 12.77 14.66 6.34
C LYS A 253 12.51 13.33 5.62
N ARG A 254 11.25 12.94 5.47
CA ARG A 254 10.85 11.66 4.90
C ARG A 254 9.76 11.80 3.86
N ARG A 255 9.64 10.77 3.01
CA ARG A 255 8.53 10.58 2.08
C ARG A 255 8.22 9.10 1.90
N LEU A 256 6.95 8.76 1.74
CA LEU A 256 6.51 7.42 1.33
C LEU A 256 6.11 7.51 -0.14
N THR A 257 6.77 6.75 -1.01
CA THR A 257 6.58 6.86 -2.45
C THR A 257 6.21 5.50 -3.07
N MET A 258 5.17 5.53 -3.91
CA MET A 258 4.87 4.46 -4.84
C MET A 258 5.78 4.63 -6.06
N ASP A 259 6.88 3.90 -6.09
CA ASP A 259 7.89 4.06 -7.12
C ASP A 259 7.43 3.53 -8.48
N TYR A 260 8.08 4.02 -9.55
CA TYR A 260 7.81 3.61 -10.93
C TYR A 260 8.00 2.10 -11.18
N ASP A 261 8.83 1.45 -10.36
CA ASP A 261 9.10 0.01 -10.42
C ASP A 261 8.06 -0.84 -9.67
N GLY A 262 7.03 -0.20 -9.10
CA GLY A 262 5.95 -0.90 -8.40
C GLY A 262 6.22 -1.24 -6.95
N ASN A 263 7.35 -0.82 -6.38
CA ASN A 263 7.60 -0.99 -4.96
C ASN A 263 7.17 0.24 -4.15
N LEU A 264 6.70 0.03 -2.95
CA LEU A 264 6.39 1.11 -2.00
C LEU A 264 7.57 1.27 -1.05
N ARG A 265 8.11 2.50 -0.95
CA ARG A 265 9.32 2.76 -0.15
C ARG A 265 9.18 3.99 0.72
N ILE A 266 9.74 3.92 1.95
CA ILE A 266 10.06 5.11 2.73
C ILE A 266 11.49 5.52 2.38
N TYR A 267 11.63 6.79 2.09
CA TYR A 267 12.91 7.45 1.89
C TYR A 267 13.17 8.45 3.02
N SER A 268 14.40 8.47 3.51
CA SER A 268 14.91 9.44 4.48
C SER A 268 15.98 10.31 3.84
N LEU A 269 15.89 11.62 4.02
CA LEU A 269 16.84 12.58 3.48
C LEU A 269 18.01 12.74 4.45
N ASN A 270 19.21 12.63 3.94
CA ASN A 270 20.40 13.03 4.66
C ASN A 270 20.63 14.53 4.41
N ASP A 271 20.37 15.36 5.41
CA ASP A 271 20.44 16.83 5.28
C ASP A 271 21.85 17.34 4.94
N SER A 272 22.93 16.60 5.32
CA SER A 272 24.30 17.01 5.01
C SER A 272 24.71 16.76 3.56
N THR A 273 24.13 15.75 2.91
CA THR A 273 24.47 15.37 1.52
C THR A 273 23.39 15.73 0.51
N GLY A 274 22.16 16.00 0.97
CA GLY A 274 20.99 16.19 0.13
C GLY A 274 20.53 14.91 -0.60
N LEU A 275 21.03 13.73 -0.19
CA LEU A 275 20.72 12.45 -0.83
C LEU A 275 19.67 11.67 -0.06
N TRP A 276 18.83 10.95 -0.79
CA TRP A 276 17.84 10.03 -0.23
C TRP A 276 18.39 8.63 -0.04
N SER A 277 18.08 8.02 1.10
CA SER A 277 18.29 6.60 1.36
C SER A 277 16.98 5.89 1.60
N ILE A 278 16.89 4.61 1.19
CA ILE A 278 15.71 3.79 1.47
C ILE A 278 15.78 3.33 2.92
N SER A 279 14.81 3.74 3.73
CA SER A 279 14.69 3.33 5.14
C SER A 279 13.64 2.24 5.37
N TRP A 280 12.80 1.95 4.36
CA TRP A 280 11.89 0.80 4.33
C TRP A 280 11.37 0.54 2.93
N GLN A 281 11.07 -0.74 2.62
CA GLN A 281 10.40 -1.12 1.37
C GLN A 281 9.45 -2.29 1.59
N ALA A 282 8.34 -2.31 0.84
CA ALA A 282 7.31 -3.32 0.95
C ALA A 282 7.74 -4.69 0.40
N ILE A 283 8.50 -4.69 -0.69
CA ILE A 283 8.91 -5.88 -1.43
C ILE A 283 10.42 -5.93 -1.47
N ALA A 284 11.00 -6.92 -0.78
CA ALA A 284 12.45 -7.06 -0.70
C ALA A 284 13.06 -7.53 -2.03
N GLN A 285 12.37 -8.44 -2.73
CA GLN A 285 12.83 -9.02 -4.01
C GLN A 285 12.08 -8.37 -5.18
N PRO A 286 12.77 -7.65 -6.07
CA PRO A 286 12.12 -6.95 -7.18
C PRO A 286 11.24 -7.83 -8.07
N CYS A 287 11.63 -9.08 -8.31
CA CYS A 287 10.83 -10.03 -9.11
C CYS A 287 9.47 -10.41 -8.49
N ASN A 288 9.24 -10.08 -7.22
CA ASN A 288 7.93 -10.23 -6.58
C ASN A 288 6.99 -9.05 -6.88
N VAL A 289 7.47 -8.00 -7.55
CA VAL A 289 6.64 -6.92 -8.06
C VAL A 289 6.02 -7.36 -9.38
N LEU A 290 4.70 -7.41 -9.40
CA LEU A 290 3.97 -7.84 -10.58
C LEU A 290 4.23 -6.88 -11.76
N GLY A 291 4.58 -7.43 -12.92
CA GLY A 291 4.74 -6.65 -14.14
C GLY A 291 6.03 -5.84 -14.27
N ILE A 292 6.98 -6.01 -13.36
CA ILE A 292 8.27 -5.28 -13.39
C ILE A 292 9.01 -5.43 -14.73
N CYS A 293 8.93 -6.59 -15.36
CA CYS A 293 9.51 -6.88 -16.68
C CYS A 293 8.50 -6.76 -17.83
N GLY A 294 7.33 -6.19 -17.59
CA GLY A 294 6.30 -5.98 -18.60
C GLY A 294 5.72 -7.26 -19.19
N ARG A 295 4.95 -7.10 -20.28
CA ARG A 295 4.32 -8.20 -20.97
C ARG A 295 5.35 -9.12 -21.61
N ASN A 296 5.16 -10.43 -21.52
CA ASN A 296 6.04 -11.50 -21.96
C ASN A 296 7.46 -11.45 -21.36
N GLY A 297 7.79 -10.47 -20.51
CA GLY A 297 9.09 -10.38 -19.86
C GLY A 297 9.22 -11.41 -18.72
N ILE A 298 10.46 -11.82 -18.44
CA ILE A 298 10.82 -12.75 -17.37
C ILE A 298 11.77 -12.02 -16.44
N CYS A 299 11.44 -12.04 -15.14
CA CYS A 299 12.31 -11.56 -14.10
C CYS A 299 13.16 -12.71 -13.54
N ASP A 300 14.47 -12.59 -13.66
CA ASP A 300 15.45 -13.48 -13.05
C ASP A 300 16.02 -12.85 -11.77
N ASN A 301 16.00 -13.58 -10.67
CA ASN A 301 16.68 -13.18 -9.45
C ASN A 301 18.19 -13.49 -9.59
N GLY A 302 18.94 -12.59 -10.19
CA GLY A 302 20.39 -12.69 -10.26
C GLY A 302 21.05 -12.56 -8.89
N VAL A 303 22.30 -13.00 -8.77
CA VAL A 303 23.06 -12.97 -7.51
C VAL A 303 23.30 -11.54 -7.01
N LEU A 304 23.45 -10.58 -7.91
CA LEU A 304 23.75 -9.17 -7.58
C LEU A 304 22.55 -8.25 -7.74
N GLN A 305 21.70 -8.50 -8.74
CA GLN A 305 20.46 -7.73 -8.97
C GLN A 305 19.49 -8.56 -9.83
N SER A 306 18.23 -8.18 -9.79
CA SER A 306 17.20 -8.78 -10.65
C SER A 306 17.34 -8.25 -12.06
N GLU A 307 17.23 -9.13 -13.05
CA GLU A 307 17.33 -8.80 -14.47
C GLU A 307 16.06 -9.19 -15.22
N CYS A 308 15.67 -8.36 -16.19
CA CYS A 308 14.57 -8.69 -17.10
C CYS A 308 15.14 -9.29 -18.38
N SER A 309 14.59 -10.44 -18.78
CA SER A 309 14.92 -11.14 -20.00
C SER A 309 13.68 -11.40 -20.84
N CYS A 310 13.87 -11.66 -22.13
CA CYS A 310 12.79 -12.11 -23.02
C CYS A 310 12.83 -13.63 -23.16
N PRO A 311 11.66 -14.27 -23.31
CA PRO A 311 11.62 -15.68 -23.66
C PRO A 311 12.16 -15.89 -25.09
N PRO A 312 12.55 -17.12 -25.45
CA PRO A 312 12.96 -17.43 -26.81
C PRO A 312 11.92 -17.00 -27.85
N ASN A 313 12.40 -16.64 -29.03
CA ASN A 313 11.57 -16.11 -30.13
C ASN A 313 10.78 -14.82 -29.80
N HIS A 314 11.25 -14.08 -28.77
CA HIS A 314 10.76 -12.74 -28.42
C HIS A 314 11.94 -11.75 -28.41
N GLN A 315 11.64 -10.49 -28.64
CA GLN A 315 12.61 -9.39 -28.55
C GLN A 315 12.07 -8.29 -27.67
N GLN A 316 12.95 -7.53 -27.02
CA GLN A 316 12.56 -6.38 -26.21
C GLN A 316 11.73 -5.40 -27.04
N THR A 317 10.62 -4.94 -26.50
CA THR A 317 9.78 -3.92 -27.13
C THR A 317 10.51 -2.60 -27.22
N ASN A 318 11.23 -2.25 -26.16
CA ASN A 318 12.10 -1.08 -26.10
C ASN A 318 13.41 -1.46 -25.35
N PRO A 319 14.58 -1.38 -26.03
CA PRO A 319 15.87 -1.73 -25.40
C PRO A 319 16.28 -0.84 -24.21
N THR A 320 15.72 0.37 -24.14
CA THR A 320 16.04 1.33 -23.07
C THR A 320 15.06 1.29 -21.89
N ASP A 321 13.94 0.53 -22.04
CA ASP A 321 12.90 0.45 -21.02
C ASP A 321 12.34 -0.97 -20.95
N VAL A 322 12.92 -1.77 -20.08
CA VAL A 322 12.56 -3.18 -19.89
C VAL A 322 11.13 -3.40 -19.38
N SER A 323 10.52 -2.37 -18.76
CA SER A 323 9.14 -2.43 -18.27
C SER A 323 8.10 -2.52 -19.40
N GLN A 324 8.48 -2.18 -20.63
CA GLN A 324 7.65 -2.36 -21.83
C GLN A 324 7.60 -3.81 -22.32
N GLY A 325 8.37 -4.69 -21.69
CA GLY A 325 8.34 -6.12 -21.94
C GLY A 325 8.89 -6.56 -23.29
N CYS A 326 8.42 -7.71 -23.72
CA CYS A 326 8.89 -8.40 -24.92
C CYS A 326 7.74 -8.62 -25.90
N LYS A 327 8.05 -8.57 -27.21
CA LYS A 327 7.11 -8.89 -28.28
C LYS A 327 7.55 -10.14 -29.04
N PRO A 328 6.63 -11.04 -29.44
CA PRO A 328 6.99 -12.19 -30.25
C PRO A 328 7.53 -11.76 -31.61
N THR A 329 8.47 -12.52 -32.15
CA THR A 329 9.03 -12.34 -33.51
C THR A 329 8.21 -13.05 -34.58
N PHE A 330 7.11 -13.71 -34.20
CA PHE A 330 6.21 -14.47 -35.04
C PHE A 330 4.75 -14.06 -34.85
N ASN A 331 3.90 -14.35 -35.83
CA ASN A 331 2.47 -14.08 -35.74
C ASN A 331 1.71 -15.30 -35.18
N THR A 332 0.93 -15.11 -34.14
CA THR A 332 -0.02 -16.09 -33.62
C THR A 332 -1.37 -15.92 -34.35
N THR A 333 -1.51 -16.49 -35.53
CA THR A 333 -2.82 -16.53 -36.17
C THR A 333 -3.52 -17.85 -35.86
N CYS A 334 -4.75 -17.77 -35.39
CA CYS A 334 -5.56 -18.93 -35.02
C CYS A 334 -6.01 -19.84 -36.18
N SER A 335 -5.62 -19.56 -37.41
CA SER A 335 -6.18 -20.22 -38.59
C SER A 335 -5.72 -21.66 -38.83
N ASN A 336 -4.67 -22.14 -38.15
CA ASN A 336 -4.15 -23.50 -38.31
C ASN A 336 -3.47 -24.01 -37.04
N SER A 337 -4.21 -24.71 -36.17
CA SER A 337 -3.70 -25.34 -34.93
C SER A 337 -2.61 -26.41 -35.16
N THR A 338 -2.57 -27.00 -36.40
CA THR A 338 -1.59 -28.01 -36.77
C THR A 338 -0.18 -27.50 -37.02
N LYS A 339 0.01 -26.17 -37.03
CA LYS A 339 1.31 -25.53 -37.29
C LYS A 339 2.03 -25.05 -36.00
N PHE A 340 1.49 -25.35 -34.83
CA PHE A 340 2.07 -24.93 -33.55
C PHE A 340 2.58 -26.11 -32.75
N GLY A 341 3.75 -25.95 -32.17
CA GLY A 341 4.34 -26.80 -31.17
C GLY A 341 4.52 -26.05 -29.86
N PHE A 342 5.29 -26.64 -28.95
CA PHE A 342 5.57 -26.02 -27.65
C PHE A 342 7.06 -26.01 -27.34
N LEU A 343 7.55 -24.86 -26.94
CA LEU A 343 8.90 -24.68 -26.42
C LEU A 343 8.86 -24.71 -24.89
N GLU A 344 9.56 -25.66 -24.30
CA GLU A 344 9.66 -25.78 -22.84
C GLU A 344 10.63 -24.75 -22.28
N MET A 345 10.22 -24.10 -21.20
CA MET A 345 11.06 -23.24 -20.36
C MET A 345 11.04 -23.77 -18.91
N PRO A 346 12.08 -24.50 -18.50
CA PRO A 346 12.14 -25.07 -17.16
C PRO A 346 12.29 -24.00 -16.08
N ASN A 347 11.83 -24.33 -14.89
CA ASN A 347 11.90 -23.46 -13.71
C ASN A 347 11.32 -22.06 -13.91
N THR A 348 10.44 -21.89 -14.88
CA THR A 348 9.84 -20.61 -15.29
C THR A 348 8.33 -20.72 -15.24
N ASP A 349 7.66 -19.66 -14.78
CA ASP A 349 6.22 -19.51 -14.85
C ASP A 349 5.83 -18.04 -15.08
N TYR A 350 4.59 -17.82 -15.51
CA TYR A 350 3.97 -16.50 -15.59
C TYR A 350 2.74 -16.49 -14.70
N TYR A 351 2.64 -15.50 -13.85
CA TYR A 351 1.59 -15.42 -12.85
C TYR A 351 0.28 -14.91 -13.45
N GLY A 352 -0.83 -15.61 -13.14
CA GLY A 352 -2.18 -15.19 -13.55
C GLY A 352 -2.50 -15.43 -15.04
N PHE A 353 -3.60 -14.85 -15.48
CA PHE A 353 -4.13 -14.93 -16.86
C PHE A 353 -4.50 -16.36 -17.32
N ASP A 354 -4.96 -17.18 -16.38
CA ASP A 354 -5.36 -18.56 -16.63
C ASP A 354 -6.76 -18.61 -17.24
N LEU A 355 -6.89 -19.28 -18.40
CA LEU A 355 -8.16 -19.48 -19.10
C LEU A 355 -9.08 -20.50 -18.39
N ASN A 356 -8.51 -21.32 -17.53
CA ASN A 356 -9.17 -22.42 -16.84
C ASN A 356 -9.10 -22.28 -15.30
N SER A 357 -9.28 -21.06 -14.80
CA SER A 357 -9.08 -20.73 -13.38
C SER A 357 -9.87 -21.60 -12.38
N ILE A 358 -11.01 -22.16 -12.78
CA ILE A 358 -11.83 -23.05 -11.93
C ILE A 358 -11.32 -24.50 -12.02
N ASP A 359 -10.93 -24.96 -13.23
CA ASP A 359 -10.53 -26.33 -13.48
C ASP A 359 -9.00 -26.54 -13.37
N ALA A 360 -8.23 -25.47 -13.17
CA ALA A 360 -6.77 -25.52 -13.12
C ALA A 360 -6.23 -26.37 -11.97
N PHE A 361 -6.99 -26.55 -10.91
CA PHE A 361 -6.66 -27.37 -9.74
C PHE A 361 -7.21 -28.80 -9.83
N LEU A 362 -7.80 -29.20 -10.97
CA LEU A 362 -8.16 -30.59 -11.20
C LEU A 362 -6.94 -31.34 -11.75
N PRO A 363 -6.68 -32.55 -11.26
CA PRO A 363 -5.60 -33.39 -11.78
C PRO A 363 -5.73 -33.61 -13.28
N THR A 364 -4.69 -33.29 -14.03
CA THR A 364 -4.70 -33.34 -15.49
C THR A 364 -3.38 -33.91 -15.98
N SER A 365 -3.42 -34.81 -16.96
CA SER A 365 -2.21 -35.34 -17.58
C SER A 365 -1.54 -34.26 -18.45
N PHE A 366 -0.23 -34.37 -18.63
CA PHE A 366 0.54 -33.47 -19.49
C PHE A 366 -0.01 -33.39 -20.92
N ASP A 367 -0.31 -34.55 -21.53
CA ASP A 367 -0.84 -34.59 -22.90
C ASP A 367 -2.23 -33.94 -23.00
N ALA A 368 -3.08 -34.14 -22.01
CA ALA A 368 -4.38 -33.48 -21.96
C ALA A 368 -4.23 -31.96 -21.82
N CYS A 369 -3.29 -31.48 -21.01
CA CYS A 369 -2.98 -30.06 -20.87
C CYS A 369 -2.49 -29.45 -22.19
N LYS A 370 -1.56 -30.13 -22.86
CA LYS A 370 -1.05 -29.75 -24.17
C LYS A 370 -2.17 -29.66 -25.21
N ASP A 371 -3.04 -30.67 -25.27
CA ASP A 371 -4.17 -30.72 -26.19
C ASP A 371 -5.21 -29.61 -25.94
N MET A 372 -5.51 -29.33 -24.67
CA MET A 372 -6.39 -28.22 -24.30
C MET A 372 -5.86 -26.88 -24.82
N CYS A 373 -4.56 -26.62 -24.71
CA CYS A 373 -3.94 -25.40 -25.20
C CYS A 373 -3.90 -25.35 -26.73
N LEU A 374 -3.62 -26.48 -27.42
CA LEU A 374 -3.63 -26.54 -28.89
C LEU A 374 -5.00 -26.22 -29.48
N ARG A 375 -6.08 -26.76 -28.88
CA ARG A 375 -7.47 -26.56 -29.33
C ARG A 375 -7.99 -25.15 -29.02
N ASN A 376 -7.39 -24.49 -28.03
CA ASN A 376 -7.83 -23.15 -27.64
C ASN A 376 -7.01 -22.08 -28.36
N CYS A 377 -7.70 -21.33 -29.21
CA CYS A 377 -7.10 -20.24 -29.99
C CYS A 377 -6.52 -19.11 -29.15
N ARG A 378 -7.08 -18.87 -27.96
CA ARG A 378 -6.60 -17.85 -27.04
C ARG A 378 -5.40 -18.32 -26.21
N CYS A 379 -5.11 -19.62 -26.21
CA CYS A 379 -3.96 -20.14 -25.47
C CYS A 379 -2.66 -19.79 -26.20
N ILE A 380 -1.77 -19.14 -25.50
CA ILE A 380 -0.42 -18.79 -25.97
C ILE A 380 0.69 -19.56 -25.23
N ALA A 381 0.35 -20.16 -24.10
CA ALA A 381 1.23 -21.03 -23.32
C ALA A 381 0.41 -21.85 -22.33
N PHE A 382 1.01 -22.90 -21.77
CA PHE A 382 0.50 -23.54 -20.57
C PHE A 382 1.63 -23.81 -19.58
N SER A 383 1.32 -23.67 -18.30
CA SER A 383 2.21 -24.07 -17.21
C SER A 383 1.75 -25.44 -16.68
N TYR A 384 2.70 -26.34 -16.49
CA TYR A 384 2.42 -27.65 -15.95
C TYR A 384 3.27 -27.91 -14.70
N ARG A 385 2.61 -28.24 -13.60
CA ARG A 385 3.26 -28.45 -12.30
C ARG A 385 3.06 -29.88 -11.85
N LEU A 386 4.17 -30.58 -11.60
CA LEU A 386 4.20 -31.93 -11.04
C LEU A 386 4.24 -31.86 -9.50
N THR A 387 3.20 -31.29 -8.90
CA THR A 387 3.03 -31.30 -7.44
C THR A 387 1.93 -32.29 -7.10
N GLY A 388 2.29 -33.58 -6.93
CA GLY A 388 1.33 -34.65 -6.72
C GLY A 388 0.73 -35.17 -8.03
N GLU A 389 -0.51 -34.81 -8.36
CA GLU A 389 -1.28 -35.36 -9.47
C GLU A 389 -1.13 -34.63 -10.80
N GLY A 390 -0.37 -33.56 -10.83
CA GLY A 390 -0.18 -32.70 -12.01
C GLY A 390 -1.30 -31.68 -12.22
N PHE A 391 -0.92 -30.40 -12.32
CA PHE A 391 -1.85 -29.29 -12.53
C PHE A 391 -1.55 -28.53 -13.82
N CYS A 392 -2.61 -28.18 -14.54
CA CYS A 392 -2.56 -27.52 -15.85
C CYS A 392 -3.10 -26.10 -15.76
N PHE A 393 -2.29 -25.11 -16.14
CA PHE A 393 -2.68 -23.69 -16.18
C PHE A 393 -2.52 -23.18 -17.62
N ILE A 394 -3.63 -23.05 -18.35
CA ILE A 394 -3.66 -22.56 -19.73
C ILE A 394 -3.68 -21.05 -19.72
N LYS A 395 -2.71 -20.41 -20.36
CA LYS A 395 -2.53 -18.95 -20.32
C LYS A 395 -2.96 -18.25 -21.61
N ASN A 396 -3.70 -17.16 -21.50
CA ASN A 396 -4.10 -16.29 -22.59
C ASN A 396 -3.24 -15.03 -22.73
N ALA A 397 -2.44 -14.73 -21.71
CA ALA A 397 -1.45 -13.67 -21.73
C ALA A 397 -0.26 -14.08 -20.86
N LEU A 398 0.94 -13.62 -21.24
CA LEU A 398 2.15 -13.83 -20.47
C LEU A 398 2.51 -12.51 -19.80
N PHE A 399 2.28 -12.46 -18.49
CA PHE A 399 2.56 -11.29 -17.70
C PHE A 399 3.20 -11.71 -16.38
N ASN A 400 4.12 -10.91 -15.85
CA ASN A 400 4.85 -11.24 -14.65
C ASN A 400 5.54 -12.60 -14.71
N GLY A 401 6.37 -12.81 -15.73
CA GLY A 401 7.23 -13.99 -15.81
C GLY A 401 8.30 -13.97 -14.73
N PHE A 402 8.52 -15.11 -14.11
CA PHE A 402 9.63 -15.29 -13.18
C PHE A 402 10.34 -16.61 -13.44
N ARG A 403 11.66 -16.60 -13.22
CA ARG A 403 12.49 -17.80 -13.23
C ARG A 403 13.12 -18.00 -11.86
N SER A 404 13.01 -19.22 -11.34
CA SER A 404 13.60 -19.59 -10.06
C SER A 404 14.03 -21.05 -10.06
N PRO A 405 15.29 -21.37 -9.71
CA PRO A 405 15.75 -22.76 -9.61
C PRO A 405 14.91 -23.65 -8.70
N ASN A 406 14.22 -23.04 -7.73
CA ASN A 406 13.38 -23.77 -6.77
C ASN A 406 11.93 -23.96 -7.26
N PHE A 407 11.56 -23.40 -8.41
CA PHE A 407 10.21 -23.58 -8.95
C PHE A 407 10.09 -24.99 -9.58
N PRO A 408 9.15 -25.84 -9.09
CA PRO A 408 9.06 -27.27 -9.49
C PRO A 408 8.21 -27.46 -10.74
N GLY A 409 8.32 -26.60 -11.75
CA GLY A 409 7.50 -26.67 -12.95
C GLY A 409 8.17 -26.04 -14.16
N SER A 410 7.48 -26.16 -15.30
CA SER A 410 7.87 -25.58 -16.58
C SER A 410 6.69 -24.87 -17.20
N ILE A 411 6.97 -23.81 -17.96
CA ILE A 411 6.00 -23.25 -18.89
C ILE A 411 6.33 -23.67 -20.33
N TYR A 412 5.31 -23.97 -21.09
CA TYR A 412 5.37 -24.45 -22.46
C TYR A 412 4.78 -23.35 -23.37
N LEU A 413 5.65 -22.63 -24.06
CA LEU A 413 5.25 -21.53 -24.96
C LEU A 413 4.76 -22.11 -26.29
N LYS A 414 3.59 -21.69 -26.75
CA LYS A 414 3.04 -22.06 -28.05
C LYS A 414 3.76 -21.30 -29.14
N VAL A 415 4.57 -21.98 -29.93
CA VAL A 415 5.39 -21.42 -31.02
C VAL A 415 5.12 -22.14 -32.35
N PRO A 416 5.38 -21.52 -33.51
CA PRO A 416 5.37 -22.23 -34.77
C PRO A 416 6.33 -23.42 -34.79
N ILE A 417 5.95 -24.55 -35.42
CA ILE A 417 6.74 -25.79 -35.40
C ILE A 417 8.16 -25.59 -35.95
N ASP A 418 8.34 -24.71 -36.92
CA ASP A 418 9.66 -24.36 -37.48
C ASP A 418 10.58 -23.61 -36.48
N MET A 419 10.02 -23.11 -35.38
CA MET A 419 10.74 -22.43 -34.31
C MET A 419 10.92 -23.28 -33.05
N GLU A 420 10.26 -24.43 -32.94
CA GLU A 420 10.32 -25.34 -31.79
C GLU A 420 11.74 -25.85 -31.52
N THR A 421 12.57 -25.98 -32.54
CA THR A 421 13.90 -26.59 -32.48
C THR A 421 15.09 -25.63 -32.45
N ARG A 422 14.86 -24.30 -32.54
CA ARG A 422 15.99 -23.37 -32.72
C ARG A 422 16.77 -23.01 -31.46
N GLU A 423 16.33 -23.36 -30.27
CA GLU A 423 17.01 -22.97 -29.03
C GLU A 423 17.10 -24.03 -27.93
N SER A 424 16.99 -25.31 -28.25
CA SER A 424 17.30 -26.32 -27.24
C SER A 424 18.81 -26.48 -26.95
N VAL A 425 19.68 -25.72 -27.58
CA VAL A 425 21.14 -25.80 -27.33
C VAL A 425 21.81 -24.43 -27.48
N SER A 426 21.69 -23.57 -26.51
CA SER A 426 22.86 -22.86 -26.03
C SER A 426 23.22 -23.32 -24.61
N VAL A 427 23.15 -24.63 -24.35
CA VAL A 427 24.17 -25.23 -23.52
C VAL A 427 25.47 -24.86 -24.24
N LEU A 428 26.29 -24.05 -23.61
CA LEU A 428 27.67 -23.86 -23.89
C LEU A 428 28.32 -25.20 -24.33
N THR A 429 28.19 -25.56 -25.61
CA THR A 429 29.21 -26.34 -26.28
C THR A 429 30.37 -25.38 -26.38
N GLY A 430 31.00 -25.19 -25.21
CA GLY A 430 32.28 -24.54 -25.12
C GLY A 430 33.17 -25.23 -26.12
N SER A 431 33.57 -24.48 -27.16
CA SER A 431 34.85 -24.65 -27.76
C SER A 431 35.82 -25.08 -26.65
N ASN A 432 36.35 -26.31 -26.75
CA ASN A 432 37.52 -26.83 -26.05
C ASN A 432 38.09 -25.91 -24.94
N ALA A 433 37.33 -25.65 -23.90
CA ALA A 433 37.84 -25.15 -22.66
C ALA A 433 38.53 -26.35 -21.98
N THR A 434 39.78 -26.56 -22.30
CA THR A 434 40.67 -27.27 -21.40
C THR A 434 40.54 -26.55 -20.07
N CYS A 435 40.02 -27.22 -19.05
CA CYS A 435 40.07 -26.76 -17.68
C CYS A 435 41.53 -26.64 -17.27
N VAL A 436 42.12 -25.47 -17.46
CA VAL A 436 43.36 -25.09 -16.85
C VAL A 436 43.01 -24.85 -15.39
N GLU A 437 43.46 -25.74 -14.53
CA GLU A 437 43.37 -25.73 -13.07
C GLU A 437 42.18 -24.94 -12.51
N VAL A 438 41.22 -25.65 -11.95
CA VAL A 438 40.19 -25.05 -11.13
C VAL A 438 40.87 -24.49 -9.88
N VAL A 439 41.25 -23.22 -9.94
CA VAL A 439 41.52 -22.46 -8.73
C VAL A 439 40.14 -22.25 -8.08
N THR A 440 39.83 -23.08 -7.13
CA THR A 440 38.70 -22.84 -6.22
C THR A 440 39.03 -21.61 -5.39
N VAL A 441 38.67 -20.44 -5.88
CA VAL A 441 38.63 -19.24 -5.06
C VAL A 441 37.39 -19.38 -4.19
N MET A 442 37.59 -19.72 -2.93
CA MET A 442 36.56 -19.63 -1.92
C MET A 442 36.19 -18.15 -1.74
N VAL A 443 35.27 -17.65 -2.53
CA VAL A 443 34.71 -16.32 -2.38
C VAL A 443 33.60 -16.40 -1.33
N GLY A 444 33.95 -16.07 -0.11
CA GLY A 444 33.07 -16.02 1.04
C GLY A 444 33.58 -16.83 2.22
N SER A 445 33.62 -16.23 3.38
CA SER A 445 33.86 -16.95 4.62
C SER A 445 32.74 -17.96 4.85
N PRO A 446 33.01 -19.24 5.19
CA PRO A 446 31.98 -20.19 5.57
C PRO A 446 31.06 -19.70 6.69
N SER A 447 31.52 -18.74 7.47
CA SER A 447 30.74 -18.08 8.53
C SER A 447 29.63 -17.15 8.01
N MET A 448 29.61 -16.82 6.71
CA MET A 448 28.54 -15.98 6.12
C MET A 448 27.27 -16.79 5.80
N TYR A 449 27.34 -18.11 5.79
CA TYR A 449 26.24 -19.02 5.51
C TYR A 449 25.95 -20.01 6.66
N GLU A 450 26.55 -19.77 7.84
CA GLU A 450 25.93 -20.41 9.00
C GLU A 450 24.50 -19.86 9.07
N PRO A 451 23.49 -20.73 8.91
CA PRO A 451 22.15 -20.35 9.33
C PRO A 451 22.36 -19.86 10.75
N SER A 452 21.94 -18.64 11.05
CA SER A 452 21.80 -18.18 12.41
C SER A 452 20.83 -19.18 13.05
N GLU A 453 21.35 -20.32 13.52
CA GLU A 453 20.70 -21.05 14.56
C GLU A 453 20.58 -20.01 15.67
N THR A 454 19.43 -19.40 15.75
CA THR A 454 18.96 -18.80 16.98
C THR A 454 18.93 -19.98 17.95
N LYS A 455 20.09 -20.30 18.51
CA LYS A 455 20.18 -21.15 19.69
C LYS A 455 19.34 -20.41 20.70
N VAL A 456 18.05 -20.79 20.74
CA VAL A 456 17.17 -20.40 21.83
C VAL A 456 18.01 -20.73 23.05
N LYS A 457 18.46 -19.71 23.75
CA LYS A 457 19.27 -19.91 24.95
C LYS A 457 18.32 -20.48 25.98
N TRP A 458 18.12 -21.80 25.94
CA TRP A 458 17.22 -22.58 26.80
C TRP A 458 17.43 -22.20 28.27
N VAL A 459 18.65 -21.81 28.63
CA VAL A 459 18.98 -21.32 29.97
C VAL A 459 18.11 -20.13 30.38
N TYR A 460 17.85 -19.18 29.49
CA TYR A 460 16.95 -18.04 29.81
C TYR A 460 15.50 -18.47 29.90
N LEU A 461 15.08 -19.43 29.08
CA LEU A 461 13.71 -19.93 29.08
C LEU A 461 13.44 -20.74 30.34
N TYR A 462 14.39 -21.59 30.75
CA TYR A 462 14.30 -22.31 32.03
C TYR A 462 14.40 -21.39 33.25
N SER A 463 15.29 -20.41 33.24
CA SER A 463 15.37 -19.44 34.35
C SER A 463 14.09 -18.60 34.47
N PHE A 464 13.47 -18.23 33.36
CA PHE A 464 12.20 -17.53 33.37
C PHE A 464 11.05 -18.42 33.87
N ALA A 465 10.98 -19.67 33.43
CA ALA A 465 9.99 -20.64 33.90
C ALA A 465 10.14 -20.93 35.40
N ILE A 466 11.38 -21.05 35.92
CA ILE A 466 11.66 -21.24 37.34
C ILE A 466 11.24 -19.98 38.14
N ALA A 467 11.53 -18.78 37.63
CA ALA A 467 11.15 -17.54 38.30
C ALA A 467 9.62 -17.39 38.41
N ILE A 468 8.87 -17.75 37.36
CA ILE A 468 7.40 -17.77 37.39
C ILE A 468 6.92 -18.82 38.42
N GLY A 469 7.44 -20.06 38.36
CA GLY A 469 7.05 -21.11 39.30
C GLY A 469 7.30 -20.75 40.75
N VAL A 470 8.42 -20.06 41.05
CA VAL A 470 8.70 -19.55 42.41
C VAL A 470 7.72 -18.44 42.81
N ALA A 471 7.39 -17.54 41.87
CA ALA A 471 6.41 -16.49 42.12
C ALA A 471 5.01 -17.06 42.38
N GLU A 472 4.57 -18.05 41.61
CA GLU A 472 3.30 -18.74 41.81
C GLU A 472 3.26 -19.48 43.14
N ALA A 473 4.32 -20.21 43.48
CA ALA A 473 4.44 -20.88 44.79
C ALA A 473 4.36 -19.88 45.93
N PHE A 474 5.00 -18.72 45.80
CA PHE A 474 4.95 -17.65 46.81
C PHE A 474 3.54 -17.10 46.98
N VAL A 475 2.83 -16.86 45.88
CA VAL A 475 1.43 -16.40 45.91
C VAL A 475 0.51 -17.43 46.59
N ILE A 476 0.70 -18.73 46.27
CA ILE A 476 -0.06 -19.81 46.88
C ILE A 476 0.22 -19.89 48.38
N LEU A 477 1.50 -19.84 48.77
CA LEU A 477 1.89 -19.87 50.20
C LEU A 477 1.37 -18.64 50.97
N LEU A 478 1.41 -17.46 50.33
CA LEU A 478 0.87 -16.23 50.93
C LEU A 478 -0.64 -16.32 51.07
N GLY A 479 -1.33 -16.86 50.07
CA GLY A 479 -2.78 -17.12 50.11
C GLY A 479 -3.15 -18.10 51.22
N TRP A 480 -2.39 -19.21 51.36
CA TRP A 480 -2.54 -20.19 52.42
C TRP A 480 -2.28 -19.57 53.80
N TRP A 481 -1.22 -18.75 53.93
CA TRP A 481 -0.90 -18.04 55.19
C TRP A 481 -1.98 -17.03 55.55
N LEU A 482 -2.49 -16.25 54.62
CA LEU A 482 -3.59 -15.31 54.83
C LEU A 482 -4.89 -16.05 55.19
N PHE A 483 -5.17 -17.19 54.55
CA PHE A 483 -6.31 -18.05 54.85
C PHE A 483 -6.20 -18.63 56.29
N TYR A 484 -5.02 -19.14 56.67
CA TYR A 484 -4.76 -19.63 58.01
C TYR A 484 -4.87 -18.53 59.04
N ARG A 485 -4.34 -17.34 58.77
CA ARG A 485 -4.43 -16.16 59.63
C ARG A 485 -5.88 -15.69 59.76
N LYS A 486 -6.65 -15.70 58.67
CA LYS A 486 -8.09 -15.39 58.69
C LYS A 486 -8.87 -16.42 59.52
N ASN A 487 -8.60 -17.70 59.33
CA ASN A 487 -9.23 -18.75 60.15
C ASN A 487 -8.82 -18.70 61.62
N ALA A 488 -7.56 -18.41 61.91
CA ALA A 488 -7.11 -18.21 63.30
C ALA A 488 -7.74 -16.97 63.96
N LEU A 489 -8.05 -15.91 63.19
CA LEU A 489 -8.82 -14.75 63.66
C LEU A 489 -10.32 -15.10 63.80
N LEU A 490 -10.86 -15.94 62.92
CA LEU A 490 -12.27 -16.37 62.98
C LEU A 490 -12.53 -17.30 64.18
N THR A 491 -11.59 -18.19 64.54
CA THR A 491 -11.72 -19.03 65.75
C THR A 491 -11.61 -18.24 67.05
N SER A 492 -11.06 -17.04 67.03
CA SER A 492 -11.05 -16.13 68.17
C SER A 492 -12.26 -15.15 68.23
N LEU A 493 -13.12 -15.16 67.22
CA LEU A 493 -14.33 -14.32 67.11
C LEU A 493 -15.63 -15.12 67.04
N GLU A 494 -15.58 -16.46 67.24
CA GLU A 494 -16.74 -17.35 67.17
C GLU A 494 -17.55 -17.43 68.48
N GLU A 495 -17.37 -16.44 69.40
CA GLU A 495 -18.34 -16.11 70.44
C GLU A 495 -18.99 -14.74 70.14
N GLY A 496 -19.93 -14.78 69.20
CA GLY A 496 -20.85 -13.66 69.02
C GLY A 496 -21.00 -13.13 67.57
N TYR A 497 -21.96 -13.59 66.95
CA TYR A 497 -22.81 -13.03 65.88
C TYR A 497 -22.96 -13.92 64.62
N ARG A 498 -24.09 -14.57 64.61
CA ARG A 498 -24.73 -15.17 63.46
C ARG A 498 -25.31 -14.06 62.58
N MET A 499 -24.79 -13.86 61.35
CA MET A 499 -25.48 -13.12 60.28
C MET A 499 -25.18 -13.79 58.95
N GLU A 500 -26.25 -13.84 58.15
CA GLU A 500 -26.39 -14.51 56.86
C GLU A 500 -25.38 -14.06 55.80
N GLY A 501 -24.92 -15.05 54.97
CA GLY A 501 -24.08 -14.79 53.79
C GLY A 501 -24.92 -14.21 52.67
N GLU A 502 -24.59 -13.03 52.19
CA GLU A 502 -24.92 -12.53 50.86
C GLU A 502 -23.74 -12.83 49.94
N GLU A 503 -23.95 -13.73 48.95
CA GLU A 503 -23.06 -13.85 47.80
C GLU A 503 -23.13 -12.56 46.99
N GLU A 504 -21.99 -11.97 46.70
CA GLU A 504 -21.85 -10.76 45.88
C GLU A 504 -22.23 -11.11 44.42
N GLU A 505 -23.51 -10.88 44.12
CA GLU A 505 -24.10 -11.13 42.79
C GLU A 505 -23.52 -10.13 41.80
N THR A 506 -22.86 -10.62 40.71
CA THR A 506 -22.34 -9.77 39.63
C THR A 506 -23.50 -9.01 38.95
N GLU A 507 -23.27 -7.76 38.50
CA GLU A 507 -24.28 -6.93 37.80
C GLU A 507 -24.95 -7.68 36.64
N LEU A 508 -24.22 -8.54 35.95
CA LEU A 508 -24.74 -9.37 34.87
C LEU A 508 -25.75 -10.42 35.37
N MET A 509 -25.47 -11.10 36.48
CA MET A 509 -26.39 -12.08 37.08
C MET A 509 -27.67 -11.40 37.57
N ARG A 510 -27.54 -10.21 38.15
CA ARG A 510 -28.68 -9.39 38.57
C ARG A 510 -29.56 -8.98 37.37
N PHE A 511 -28.91 -8.54 36.27
CA PHE A 511 -29.63 -8.20 35.03
C PHE A 511 -30.38 -9.42 34.45
N VAL A 512 -29.74 -10.58 34.33
CA VAL A 512 -30.36 -11.81 33.83
C VAL A 512 -31.56 -12.25 34.70
N ARG A 513 -31.45 -12.13 36.04
CA ARG A 513 -32.51 -12.47 36.96
C ARG A 513 -33.71 -11.52 36.78
N VAL A 514 -33.48 -10.20 36.69
CA VAL A 514 -34.49 -9.19 36.46
C VAL A 514 -35.17 -9.41 35.10
N ALA A 515 -34.41 -9.68 34.06
CA ALA A 515 -34.93 -9.96 32.73
C ALA A 515 -35.81 -11.24 32.71
N LYS A 516 -35.37 -12.33 33.37
CA LYS A 516 -36.16 -13.57 33.53
C LYS A 516 -37.50 -13.33 34.24
N THR A 517 -37.49 -12.55 35.31
CA THR A 517 -38.73 -12.29 36.09
C THR A 517 -39.71 -11.45 35.29
N LYS A 518 -39.22 -10.49 34.49
CA LYS A 518 -40.08 -9.62 33.66
C LYS A 518 -40.57 -10.31 32.39
N LEU A 519 -39.82 -11.27 31.82
CA LEU A 519 -40.25 -12.09 30.70
C LEU A 519 -41.41 -13.06 31.03
N GLN A 520 -41.66 -13.36 32.32
CA GLN A 520 -42.75 -14.19 32.78
C GLN A 520 -44.03 -13.40 33.14
N GLY A 521 -44.02 -12.06 33.03
CA GLY A 521 -45.16 -11.18 33.33
C GLY A 521 -45.89 -10.72 32.08
N GLU A 522 -47.19 -10.36 32.21
CA GLU A 522 -48.08 -9.92 31.11
C GLU A 522 -47.75 -8.51 30.55
N GLU A 523 -46.74 -7.79 31.06
CA GLU A 523 -46.38 -6.42 30.66
C GLU A 523 -45.05 -6.35 29.88
N MET A 524 -44.78 -7.29 28.98
CA MET A 524 -43.51 -7.42 28.27
C MET A 524 -43.14 -6.20 27.41
N GLU A 525 -44.13 -5.49 26.86
CA GLU A 525 -43.89 -4.38 25.93
C GLU A 525 -43.42 -3.07 26.60
N SER A 526 -43.73 -2.86 27.90
CA SER A 526 -43.45 -1.56 28.53
C SER A 526 -42.01 -1.40 29.04
N TRP A 527 -41.33 -2.48 29.43
CA TRP A 527 -39.98 -2.38 30.01
C TRP A 527 -38.86 -2.54 28.97
N ILE A 528 -39.15 -2.98 27.74
CA ILE A 528 -38.17 -3.08 26.66
C ILE A 528 -37.59 -1.71 26.32
N GLU A 529 -38.35 -0.65 26.42
CA GLU A 529 -37.88 0.72 26.18
C GLU A 529 -36.82 1.17 27.22
N GLU A 530 -36.80 0.56 28.40
CA GLU A 530 -35.77 0.87 29.45
C GLU A 530 -34.42 0.20 29.18
N ILE A 531 -34.37 -0.87 28.37
CA ILE A 531 -33.16 -1.64 28.12
C ILE A 531 -32.50 -1.23 26.80
N ILE A 532 -33.25 -0.74 25.85
CA ILE A 532 -32.79 -0.42 24.52
C ILE A 532 -31.96 0.87 24.54
N ASP A 533 -30.83 0.85 23.83
CA ASP A 533 -29.99 2.02 23.67
C ASP A 533 -30.76 3.20 23.09
N LEU A 534 -30.81 4.29 23.84
CA LEU A 534 -31.49 5.54 23.46
C LEU A 534 -31.00 6.12 22.11
N ARG A 535 -29.83 5.68 21.61
CA ARG A 535 -29.28 6.08 20.31
C ARG A 535 -30.06 5.51 19.12
N LEU A 536 -30.91 4.51 19.34
CA LEU A 536 -31.75 3.94 18.28
C LEU A 536 -32.96 4.83 17.93
N GLY A 537 -33.25 5.87 18.73
CA GLY A 537 -34.21 6.93 18.40
C GLY A 537 -35.63 6.44 18.07
N GLY A 538 -36.06 5.29 18.60
CA GLY A 538 -37.36 4.72 18.32
C GLY A 538 -37.48 3.96 16.98
N LEU A 539 -36.43 3.82 16.23
CA LEU A 539 -36.38 3.11 14.94
C LEU A 539 -36.15 1.59 15.13
N PHE A 540 -37.01 0.92 15.88
CA PHE A 540 -36.95 -0.53 16.06
C PHE A 540 -38.36 -1.12 16.27
N SER A 541 -38.53 -2.40 15.95
CA SER A 541 -39.74 -3.15 16.27
C SER A 541 -39.69 -3.67 17.71
N ARG A 542 -40.67 -3.29 18.54
CA ARG A 542 -40.78 -3.75 19.94
C ARG A 542 -40.85 -5.27 20.04
N LYS A 543 -41.58 -5.93 19.13
CA LYS A 543 -41.68 -7.39 19.08
C LYS A 543 -40.33 -8.05 18.80
N GLN A 544 -39.61 -7.53 17.82
CA GLN A 544 -38.27 -8.06 17.48
C GLN A 544 -37.27 -7.86 18.62
N ALA A 545 -37.30 -6.71 19.28
CA ALA A 545 -36.46 -6.43 20.42
C ALA A 545 -36.76 -7.37 21.60
N ALA A 546 -38.05 -7.62 21.88
CA ALA A 546 -38.50 -8.56 22.91
C ALA A 546 -37.98 -9.99 22.63
N LYS A 547 -38.09 -10.43 21.38
CA LYS A 547 -37.65 -11.75 20.96
C LYS A 547 -36.13 -11.92 21.06
N LEU A 548 -35.37 -10.89 20.71
CA LEU A 548 -33.90 -10.87 20.88
C LEU A 548 -33.47 -10.98 22.34
N VAL A 549 -34.18 -10.30 23.24
CA VAL A 549 -33.90 -10.41 24.69
C VAL A 549 -34.24 -11.81 25.21
N GLU A 550 -35.37 -12.39 24.78
CA GLU A 550 -35.79 -13.76 25.13
C GLU A 550 -34.72 -14.79 24.71
N ILE A 551 -34.25 -14.70 23.44
CA ILE A 551 -33.20 -15.57 22.92
C ILE A 551 -31.91 -15.39 23.73
N GLY A 552 -31.52 -14.13 24.00
CA GLY A 552 -30.30 -13.82 24.76
C GLY A 552 -30.35 -14.40 26.17
N VAL A 553 -31.47 -14.27 26.87
CA VAL A 553 -31.65 -14.82 28.23
C VAL A 553 -31.64 -16.34 28.21
N SER A 554 -32.23 -16.98 27.20
CA SER A 554 -32.24 -18.45 27.08
C SER A 554 -30.83 -19.02 26.77
N CYS A 555 -29.98 -18.27 26.08
CA CYS A 555 -28.61 -18.68 25.79
C CYS A 555 -27.70 -18.65 27.04
N VAL A 556 -28.00 -17.82 28.04
CA VAL A 556 -27.25 -17.72 29.30
C VAL A 556 -27.86 -18.51 30.46
N GLU A 557 -28.75 -19.47 30.16
CA GLU A 557 -29.35 -20.37 31.15
C GLU A 557 -28.28 -21.14 31.94
N GLU A 558 -28.44 -21.24 33.27
CA GLU A 558 -27.47 -21.94 34.13
C GLU A 558 -27.37 -23.43 33.77
N ASP A 559 -28.53 -24.07 33.52
CA ASP A 559 -28.58 -25.46 33.09
C ASP A 559 -28.22 -25.58 31.61
N ARG A 560 -27.05 -26.15 31.33
CA ARG A 560 -26.52 -26.31 29.97
C ARG A 560 -27.48 -27.08 29.04
N ASN A 561 -28.28 -27.99 29.58
CA ASN A 561 -29.21 -28.81 28.79
C ASN A 561 -30.46 -28.03 28.36
N LYS A 562 -30.72 -26.87 28.98
CA LYS A 562 -31.84 -25.98 28.66
C LYS A 562 -31.45 -24.86 27.70
N ARG A 563 -30.16 -24.72 27.35
CA ARG A 563 -29.72 -23.73 26.36
C ARG A 563 -30.12 -24.17 24.97
N PRO A 564 -30.67 -23.27 24.14
CA PRO A 564 -31.07 -23.59 22.77
C PRO A 564 -29.83 -23.96 21.93
N THR A 565 -30.03 -24.84 20.94
CA THR A 565 -28.99 -25.12 19.94
C THR A 565 -28.82 -23.95 19.00
N VAL A 566 -27.66 -23.85 18.32
CA VAL A 566 -27.41 -22.78 17.35
C VAL A 566 -28.45 -22.81 16.23
N ASP A 567 -28.86 -23.99 15.77
CA ASP A 567 -29.89 -24.13 14.73
C ASP A 567 -31.24 -23.62 15.20
N SER A 568 -31.61 -23.86 16.46
CA SER A 568 -32.84 -23.31 17.05
C SER A 568 -32.80 -21.78 17.14
N VAL A 569 -31.67 -21.20 17.57
CA VAL A 569 -31.49 -19.74 17.65
C VAL A 569 -31.56 -19.11 16.25
N VAL A 570 -30.99 -19.72 15.25
CA VAL A 570 -31.03 -19.22 13.86
C VAL A 570 -32.47 -19.29 13.32
N HIS A 571 -33.21 -20.34 13.63
CA HIS A 571 -34.61 -20.48 13.22
C HIS A 571 -35.50 -19.39 13.87
N ASP A 572 -35.35 -19.18 15.18
CA ASP A 572 -36.07 -18.16 15.92
C ASP A 572 -35.76 -16.74 15.45
N LEU A 573 -34.52 -16.47 14.96
CA LEU A 573 -34.12 -15.19 14.39
C LEU A 573 -34.70 -14.97 13.00
N ILE A 574 -34.78 -16.01 12.16
CA ILE A 574 -35.39 -15.93 10.81
C ILE A 574 -36.89 -15.72 10.92
N ASP A 575 -37.56 -16.43 11.83
CA ASP A 575 -39.00 -16.24 12.05
C ASP A 575 -39.34 -14.83 12.55
N CYS A 576 -38.40 -14.20 13.29
CA CYS A 576 -38.52 -12.82 13.76
C CYS A 576 -38.41 -11.77 12.62
N GLU A 577 -37.81 -12.11 11.50
CA GLU A 577 -37.63 -11.22 10.33
C GLU A 577 -38.86 -11.27 9.39
N SER A 578 -39.65 -12.33 9.47
CA SER A 578 -40.82 -12.58 8.59
C SER A 578 -42.17 -12.03 9.12
N GLU A 579 -42.25 -11.52 10.35
CA GLU A 579 -43.37 -10.82 10.95
C GLU A 579 -43.15 -9.29 11.03
#